data_4953da6973d90b5e18d6889c81df88f8
#
_entry.id   4953da6973d90b5e18d6889c81df88f8
#
_cell.length_a   1.000
_cell.length_b   1.000
_cell.length_c   1.000
_cell.angle_alpha   90.00
_cell.angle_beta   90.00
_cell.angle_gamma   90.00
#
_symmetry.space_group_name_H-M   'P 1'
#
loop_
_entity.id
_entity.type
_entity.pdbx_description
1 polymer ?
#
loop_
_entity_poly.entity_id
_entity_poly.type
_entity_poly.pdbx_seq_one_letter_code
_entity_poly.pdbx_strand_id
1 'polypeptide(L)'
;LYDLIGIDLMADVLKSFIKELPKNDEFQVVAKEIPLIKNLIESGYTGRKGKGGFYRMNKTDGKKILEAINLDTGEYSTSKKIDLKSERVDLKTLINRKDKYGEYAWSVISKIIKYASSLVPGITEKFNDIDEAMRLGFNWTMGPFEMLKEIGVKNFFEKIDNFENNKFLNDLSKSKNENFYGERQLYTDIETLGKIKPKAIKIDKNNSAETYRFKDFNIVEFTTKANTLDYDSMDSLKKA
;
A
#
# COMPACT_ATOMS: atom_id res chain seq x y z
N LEU A 1 3.46 -10.49 -3.44
CA LEU A 1 2.25 -10.17 -2.70
C LEU A 1 1.01 -10.75 -3.38
N TYR A 2 0.81 -10.53 -4.70
CA TYR A 2 -0.33 -11.07 -5.47
C TYR A 2 -0.51 -12.58 -5.28
N ASP A 3 0.57 -13.37 -5.37
CA ASP A 3 0.51 -14.82 -5.18
C ASP A 3 0.13 -15.24 -3.76
N LEU A 4 0.38 -14.39 -2.77
CA LEU A 4 0.03 -14.66 -1.38
C LEU A 4 -1.46 -14.42 -1.13
N ILE A 5 -1.98 -13.32 -1.67
CA ILE A 5 -3.39 -12.91 -1.52
C ILE A 5 -4.28 -13.77 -2.41
N GLY A 6 -3.86 -13.97 -3.65
CA GLY A 6 -4.60 -14.65 -4.72
C GLY A 6 -4.78 -13.71 -5.91
N ILE A 7 -4.35 -14.15 -7.06
CA ILE A 7 -4.44 -13.37 -8.31
C ILE A 7 -5.90 -13.15 -8.72
N ASP A 8 -6.74 -14.16 -8.51
CA ASP A 8 -8.20 -14.12 -8.73
C ASP A 8 -8.87 -13.07 -7.82
N LEU A 9 -8.55 -13.06 -6.53
CA LEU A 9 -9.10 -12.06 -5.61
C LEU A 9 -8.68 -10.64 -6.01
N MET A 10 -7.43 -10.45 -6.41
CA MET A 10 -6.96 -9.13 -6.88
C MET A 10 -7.67 -8.68 -8.16
N ALA A 11 -7.96 -9.62 -9.07
CA ALA A 11 -8.74 -9.34 -10.27
C ALA A 11 -10.19 -8.94 -9.94
N ASP A 12 -10.81 -9.61 -8.97
CA ASP A 12 -12.18 -9.28 -8.52
C ASP A 12 -12.23 -7.92 -7.79
N VAL A 13 -11.23 -7.59 -6.99
CA VAL A 13 -11.10 -6.25 -6.37
C VAL A 13 -10.96 -5.17 -7.45
N LEU A 14 -10.15 -5.41 -8.49
CA LEU A 14 -10.03 -4.48 -9.62
C LEU A 14 -11.38 -4.26 -10.33
N LYS A 15 -12.11 -5.33 -10.63
CA LYS A 15 -13.47 -5.25 -11.23
C LYS A 15 -14.44 -4.49 -10.35
N SER A 16 -14.39 -4.72 -9.03
CA SER A 16 -15.23 -4.00 -8.08
C SER A 16 -14.94 -2.50 -8.10
N PHE A 17 -13.68 -2.09 -8.10
CA PHE A 17 -13.32 -0.67 -8.18
C PHE A 17 -13.74 -0.03 -9.50
N ILE A 18 -13.56 -0.72 -10.64
CA ILE A 18 -14.05 -0.25 -11.94
C ILE A 18 -15.56 -0.01 -11.93
N LYS A 19 -16.30 -0.86 -11.23
CA LYS A 19 -17.77 -0.79 -11.15
C LYS A 19 -18.25 0.31 -10.20
N GLU A 20 -17.66 0.39 -9.01
CA GLU A 20 -18.18 1.19 -7.89
C GLU A 20 -17.63 2.62 -7.90
N LEU A 21 -16.41 2.87 -8.40
CA LEU A 21 -15.86 4.21 -8.48
C LEU A 21 -16.56 5.06 -9.55
N PRO A 22 -16.66 6.38 -9.35
CA PRO A 22 -17.22 7.30 -10.34
C PRO A 22 -16.57 7.15 -11.72
N LYS A 23 -17.33 7.34 -12.80
CA LYS A 23 -16.80 7.21 -14.17
C LYS A 23 -15.73 8.22 -14.53
N ASN A 24 -15.70 9.35 -13.85
CA ASN A 24 -14.68 10.40 -13.99
C ASN A 24 -13.52 10.25 -13.00
N ASP A 25 -13.49 9.19 -12.18
CA ASP A 25 -12.36 8.91 -11.31
C ASP A 25 -11.11 8.58 -12.14
N GLU A 26 -9.96 9.14 -11.77
CA GLU A 26 -8.69 8.89 -12.49
C GLU A 26 -8.27 7.41 -12.45
N PHE A 27 -8.76 6.64 -11.49
CA PHE A 27 -8.54 5.19 -11.45
C PHE A 27 -9.07 4.50 -12.72
N GLN A 28 -10.18 4.96 -13.29
CA GLN A 28 -10.76 4.40 -14.51
C GLN A 28 -9.80 4.45 -15.71
N VAL A 29 -8.89 5.42 -15.73
CA VAL A 29 -7.90 5.57 -16.81
C VAL A 29 -6.81 4.50 -16.73
N VAL A 30 -6.42 4.10 -15.52
CA VAL A 30 -5.32 3.15 -15.27
C VAL A 30 -5.81 1.72 -15.08
N ALA A 31 -7.06 1.54 -14.69
CA ALA A 31 -7.67 0.24 -14.45
C ALA A 31 -7.94 -0.49 -15.76
N LYS A 32 -7.09 -1.46 -16.09
CA LYS A 32 -7.20 -2.28 -17.30
C LYS A 32 -7.12 -3.76 -16.94
N GLU A 33 -7.93 -4.57 -17.59
CA GLU A 33 -7.76 -6.01 -17.54
C GLU A 33 -6.46 -6.39 -18.26
N ILE A 34 -5.67 -7.24 -17.62
CA ILE A 34 -4.38 -7.70 -18.14
C ILE A 34 -4.58 -9.13 -18.65
N PRO A 35 -4.42 -9.40 -19.96
CA PRO A 35 -4.64 -10.72 -20.54
C PRO A 35 -3.85 -11.84 -19.85
N LEU A 36 -2.61 -11.57 -19.44
CA LEU A 36 -1.79 -12.54 -18.70
C LEU A 36 -2.46 -12.97 -17.38
N ILE A 37 -3.04 -12.03 -16.63
CA ILE A 37 -3.74 -12.32 -15.37
C ILE A 37 -4.96 -13.20 -15.63
N LYS A 38 -5.74 -12.89 -16.66
CA LYS A 38 -6.89 -13.69 -17.05
C LYS A 38 -6.48 -15.12 -17.40
N ASN A 39 -5.45 -15.29 -18.24
CA ASN A 39 -4.93 -16.59 -18.64
C ASN A 39 -4.41 -17.41 -17.45
N LEU A 40 -3.72 -16.76 -16.50
CA LEU A 40 -3.26 -17.42 -15.28
C LEU A 40 -4.43 -17.97 -14.46
N ILE A 41 -5.49 -17.16 -14.27
CA ILE A 41 -6.67 -17.57 -13.50
C ILE A 41 -7.38 -18.74 -14.18
N GLU A 42 -7.65 -18.64 -15.49
CA GLU A 42 -8.31 -19.69 -16.29
C GLU A 42 -7.52 -21.00 -16.29
N SER A 43 -6.19 -20.93 -16.23
CA SER A 43 -5.29 -22.08 -16.14
C SER A 43 -5.11 -22.63 -14.72
N GLY A 44 -5.73 -22.00 -13.71
CA GLY A 44 -5.66 -22.41 -12.31
C GLY A 44 -4.39 -21.94 -11.58
N TYR A 45 -3.67 -20.96 -12.14
CA TYR A 45 -2.54 -20.30 -11.51
C TYR A 45 -3.01 -19.07 -10.72
N THR A 46 -3.67 -19.32 -9.59
CA THR A 46 -4.28 -18.29 -8.75
C THR A 46 -3.41 -17.84 -7.57
N GLY A 47 -2.15 -18.20 -7.56
CA GLY A 47 -1.20 -17.92 -6.49
C GLY A 47 -0.90 -19.16 -5.64
N ARG A 48 -0.47 -18.95 -4.39
CA ARG A 48 -0.04 -20.03 -3.48
C ARG A 48 -1.13 -21.05 -3.16
N LYS A 49 -2.39 -20.67 -3.27
CA LYS A 49 -3.56 -21.56 -3.09
C LYS A 49 -3.86 -22.44 -4.30
N GLY A 50 -3.32 -22.09 -5.49
CA GLY A 50 -3.48 -22.83 -6.73
C GLY A 50 -2.19 -23.52 -7.17
N LYS A 51 -2.04 -23.69 -8.49
CA LYS A 51 -0.84 -24.32 -9.09
C LYS A 51 0.42 -23.46 -8.99
N GLY A 52 0.32 -22.23 -8.56
CA GLY A 52 1.30 -21.17 -8.56
C GLY A 52 0.67 -19.87 -9.04
N GLY A 53 1.47 -18.86 -9.36
CA GLY A 53 1.03 -17.57 -9.87
C GLY A 53 2.16 -16.90 -10.65
N PHE A 54 2.53 -15.67 -10.33
CA PHE A 54 3.74 -15.05 -10.88
C PHE A 54 5.01 -15.83 -10.50
N TYR A 55 4.95 -16.56 -9.39
CA TYR A 55 5.95 -17.54 -8.98
C TYR A 55 5.30 -18.89 -8.74
N ARG A 56 6.05 -19.96 -9.04
CA ARG A 56 5.65 -21.32 -8.71
C ARG A 56 6.82 -22.11 -8.15
N MET A 57 6.50 -23.15 -7.36
CA MET A 57 7.49 -24.12 -6.89
C MET A 57 7.46 -25.32 -7.80
N ASN A 58 8.51 -25.53 -8.57
CA ASN A 58 8.73 -26.74 -9.36
C ASN A 58 9.54 -27.77 -8.57
N LYS A 59 9.27 -29.04 -8.78
CA LYS A 59 10.05 -30.15 -8.21
C LYS A 59 10.74 -30.87 -9.36
N THR A 60 12.05 -30.69 -9.45
CA THR A 60 12.91 -31.37 -10.42
C THR A 60 13.97 -32.13 -9.66
N ASP A 61 14.11 -33.42 -9.90
CA ASP A 61 15.09 -34.32 -9.25
C ASP A 61 15.05 -34.26 -7.70
N GLY A 62 13.85 -34.18 -7.13
CA GLY A 62 13.65 -34.10 -5.69
C GLY A 62 13.95 -32.73 -5.05
N LYS A 63 14.47 -31.78 -5.81
CA LYS A 63 14.77 -30.43 -5.35
C LYS A 63 13.62 -29.46 -5.67
N LYS A 64 13.31 -28.58 -4.72
CA LYS A 64 12.34 -27.50 -4.91
C LYS A 64 13.03 -26.32 -5.58
N ILE A 65 12.59 -25.94 -6.76
CA ILE A 65 13.11 -24.81 -7.52
C ILE A 65 12.00 -23.75 -7.60
N LEU A 66 12.33 -22.53 -7.18
CA LEU A 66 11.44 -21.39 -7.36
C LEU A 66 11.57 -20.89 -8.80
N GLU A 67 10.47 -20.87 -9.53
CA GLU A 67 10.38 -20.32 -10.87
C GLU A 67 9.57 -19.02 -10.87
N ALA A 68 9.91 -18.11 -11.77
CA ALA A 68 9.17 -16.88 -12.05
C ALA A 68 8.67 -16.91 -13.50
N ILE A 69 7.49 -16.34 -13.71
CA ILE A 69 6.91 -16.20 -15.05
C ILE A 69 7.59 -15.05 -15.81
N ASN A 70 7.83 -15.24 -17.09
CA ASN A 70 8.14 -14.16 -18.00
C ASN A 70 6.82 -13.44 -18.36
N LEU A 71 6.74 -12.14 -18.13
CA LEU A 71 5.50 -11.39 -18.32
C LEU A 71 5.10 -11.22 -19.79
N ASP A 72 6.06 -11.34 -20.73
CA ASP A 72 5.81 -11.20 -22.14
C ASP A 72 5.40 -12.53 -22.79
N THR A 73 6.09 -13.63 -22.40
CA THR A 73 5.87 -14.95 -23.04
C THR A 73 4.90 -15.84 -22.24
N GLY A 74 4.73 -15.57 -20.94
CA GLY A 74 3.98 -16.46 -20.05
C GLY A 74 4.73 -17.73 -19.62
N GLU A 75 5.98 -17.90 -20.02
CA GLU A 75 6.79 -19.06 -19.70
C GLU A 75 7.47 -18.92 -18.34
N TYR A 76 7.65 -20.06 -17.65
CA TYR A 76 8.34 -20.07 -16.36
C TYR A 76 9.81 -20.45 -16.52
N SER A 77 10.66 -19.75 -15.78
CA SER A 77 12.09 -20.05 -15.67
C SER A 77 12.57 -19.90 -14.24
N THR A 78 13.73 -20.47 -13.91
CA THR A 78 14.32 -20.37 -12.58
C THR A 78 14.43 -18.93 -12.13
N SER A 79 13.82 -18.60 -10.99
CA SER A 79 13.85 -17.26 -10.41
C SER A 79 15.28 -16.87 -9.98
N LYS A 80 15.74 -15.74 -10.48
CA LYS A 80 17.04 -15.17 -10.09
C LYS A 80 16.83 -14.21 -8.91
N LYS A 81 17.62 -14.38 -7.85
CA LYS A 81 17.68 -13.38 -6.77
C LYS A 81 18.49 -12.20 -7.26
N ILE A 82 17.87 -11.02 -7.24
CA ILE A 82 18.56 -9.76 -7.49
C ILE A 82 18.87 -9.14 -6.13
N ASP A 83 20.12 -8.82 -5.87
CA ASP A 83 20.52 -8.07 -4.68
C ASP A 83 20.38 -6.56 -4.98
N LEU A 84 19.29 -5.97 -4.50
CA LEU A 84 19.04 -4.54 -4.62
C LEU A 84 19.65 -3.72 -3.46
N LYS A 85 20.30 -4.37 -2.48
CA LYS A 85 20.83 -3.66 -1.30
C LYS A 85 21.99 -2.74 -1.65
N SER A 86 22.79 -3.11 -2.64
CA SER A 86 23.92 -2.29 -3.14
C SER A 86 23.50 -1.08 -3.95
N GLU A 87 22.23 -1.01 -4.38
CA GLU A 87 21.70 0.04 -5.25
C GLU A 87 20.69 0.97 -4.55
N ARG A 88 20.75 1.07 -3.22
CA ARG A 88 19.88 2.00 -2.51
C ARG A 88 20.29 3.43 -2.82
N VAL A 89 19.41 4.12 -3.52
CA VAL A 89 19.51 5.54 -3.84
C VAL A 89 18.26 6.26 -3.30
N ASP A 90 18.37 7.56 -3.09
CA ASP A 90 17.21 8.38 -2.76
C ASP A 90 16.19 8.40 -3.92
N LEU A 91 14.95 8.80 -3.60
CA LEU A 91 13.85 8.75 -4.56
C LEU A 91 14.09 9.65 -5.77
N LYS A 92 14.65 10.84 -5.55
CA LYS A 92 14.96 11.78 -6.62
C LYS A 92 16.00 11.21 -7.59
N THR A 93 17.04 10.60 -7.08
CA THR A 93 18.05 9.91 -7.89
C THR A 93 17.45 8.76 -8.66
N LEU A 94 16.60 7.93 -8.00
CA LEU A 94 15.96 6.76 -8.62
C LEU A 94 15.13 7.15 -9.84
N ILE A 95 14.22 8.11 -9.70
CA ILE A 95 13.31 8.51 -10.80
C ILE A 95 14.02 9.23 -11.96
N ASN A 96 15.25 9.69 -11.74
CA ASN A 96 16.07 10.37 -12.77
C ASN A 96 17.06 9.41 -13.48
N ARG A 97 17.12 8.14 -13.08
CA ARG A 97 17.88 7.12 -13.81
C ARG A 97 17.35 6.98 -15.23
N LYS A 98 18.29 6.80 -16.20
CA LYS A 98 17.97 6.59 -17.62
C LYS A 98 17.93 5.11 -18.00
N ASP A 99 17.55 4.26 -17.05
CA ASP A 99 17.41 2.83 -17.25
C ASP A 99 15.99 2.36 -16.90
N LYS A 100 15.69 1.09 -17.18
CA LYS A 100 14.38 0.50 -16.92
C LYS A 100 13.89 0.66 -15.46
N TYR A 101 14.78 0.78 -14.49
CA TYR A 101 14.42 0.94 -13.09
C TYR A 101 13.92 2.35 -12.80
N GLY A 102 14.60 3.37 -13.37
CA GLY A 102 14.16 4.76 -13.28
C GLY A 102 12.84 5.00 -14.01
N GLU A 103 12.70 4.46 -15.22
CA GLU A 103 11.47 4.54 -16.02
C GLU A 103 10.29 3.89 -15.30
N TYR A 104 10.50 2.69 -14.74
CA TYR A 104 9.47 2.00 -13.96
C TYR A 104 9.10 2.78 -12.70
N ALA A 105 10.09 3.22 -11.92
CA ALA A 105 9.86 4.00 -10.70
C ALA A 105 9.09 5.29 -11.00
N TRP A 106 9.49 6.03 -12.03
CA TRP A 106 8.76 7.23 -12.45
C TRP A 106 7.32 6.91 -12.86
N SER A 107 7.12 5.89 -13.69
CA SER A 107 5.79 5.49 -14.16
C SER A 107 4.84 5.14 -13.01
N VAL A 108 5.32 4.50 -11.95
CA VAL A 108 4.50 4.13 -10.81
C VAL A 108 4.27 5.32 -9.88
N ILE A 109 5.34 6.00 -9.48
CA ILE A 109 5.29 7.07 -8.47
C ILE A 109 4.54 8.29 -8.98
N SER A 110 4.75 8.69 -10.24
CA SER A 110 4.02 9.83 -10.83
C SER A 110 2.52 9.59 -10.87
N LYS A 111 2.07 8.36 -11.19
CA LYS A 111 0.65 8.01 -11.20
C LYS A 111 0.06 7.98 -9.79
N ILE A 112 0.82 7.49 -8.80
CA ILE A 112 0.39 7.51 -7.40
C ILE A 112 0.21 8.94 -6.91
N ILE A 113 1.19 9.82 -7.15
CA ILE A 113 1.10 11.23 -6.75
C ILE A 113 -0.05 11.93 -7.49
N LYS A 114 -0.18 11.71 -8.80
CA LYS A 114 -1.27 12.30 -9.58
C LYS A 114 -2.64 11.86 -9.08
N TYR A 115 -2.83 10.56 -8.84
CA TYR A 115 -4.09 10.05 -8.29
C TYR A 115 -4.38 10.61 -6.89
N ALA A 116 -3.42 10.54 -5.96
CA ALA A 116 -3.58 11.10 -4.62
C ALA A 116 -3.94 12.59 -4.64
N SER A 117 -3.30 13.35 -5.54
CA SER A 117 -3.58 14.78 -5.72
C SER A 117 -5.00 15.05 -6.27
N SER A 118 -5.58 14.15 -7.06
CA SER A 118 -6.95 14.29 -7.58
C SER A 118 -8.01 14.16 -6.49
N LEU A 119 -7.67 13.55 -5.36
CA LEU A 119 -8.55 13.39 -4.21
C LEU A 119 -8.63 14.64 -3.32
N VAL A 120 -7.76 15.63 -3.56
CA VAL A 120 -7.75 16.91 -2.82
C VAL A 120 -8.43 18.00 -3.68
N PRO A 121 -9.42 18.74 -3.17
CA PRO A 121 -9.99 18.68 -1.82
C PRO A 121 -11.20 17.73 -1.69
N GLY A 122 -11.56 16.98 -2.73
CA GLY A 122 -12.83 16.25 -2.80
C GLY A 122 -13.04 15.20 -1.68
N ILE A 123 -11.99 14.48 -1.28
CA ILE A 123 -12.04 13.49 -0.20
C ILE A 123 -11.52 14.09 1.11
N THR A 124 -10.48 14.89 1.05
CA THR A 124 -9.93 15.64 2.19
C THR A 124 -9.33 16.96 1.72
N GLU A 125 -9.49 18.00 2.52
CA GLU A 125 -8.82 19.28 2.27
C GLU A 125 -7.34 19.24 2.67
N LYS A 126 -6.95 18.27 3.51
CA LYS A 126 -5.61 18.12 4.07
C LYS A 126 -4.89 16.97 3.39
N PHE A 127 -4.06 17.27 2.41
CA PHE A 127 -3.29 16.24 1.70
C PHE A 127 -2.44 15.35 2.62
N ASN A 128 -2.00 15.85 3.78
CA ASN A 128 -1.28 15.08 4.81
C ASN A 128 -2.09 13.89 5.34
N ASP A 129 -3.43 13.96 5.34
CA ASP A 129 -4.28 12.86 5.78
C ASP A 129 -4.15 11.64 4.85
N ILE A 130 -3.94 11.90 3.56
CA ILE A 130 -3.70 10.83 2.57
C ILE A 130 -2.35 10.14 2.85
N ASP A 131 -1.31 10.92 3.14
CA ASP A 131 -0.01 10.36 3.53
C ASP A 131 -0.09 9.51 4.79
N GLU A 132 -0.82 10.00 5.80
CA GLU A 132 -1.02 9.27 7.05
C GLU A 132 -1.83 7.98 6.83
N ALA A 133 -2.86 8.02 6.00
CA ALA A 133 -3.64 6.84 5.63
C ALA A 133 -2.77 5.78 4.95
N MET A 134 -1.86 6.17 4.06
CA MET A 134 -0.95 5.24 3.40
C MET A 134 0.08 4.65 4.38
N ARG A 135 0.60 5.45 5.31
CA ARG A 135 1.52 4.96 6.34
C ARG A 135 0.86 4.02 7.32
N LEU A 136 -0.29 4.39 7.87
CA LEU A 136 -1.00 3.59 8.89
C LEU A 136 -1.72 2.39 8.29
N GLY A 137 -2.35 2.55 7.14
CA GLY A 137 -3.14 1.50 6.51
C GLY A 137 -2.31 0.49 5.73
N PHE A 138 -1.21 0.93 5.11
CA PHE A 138 -0.41 0.10 4.20
C PHE A 138 1.05 -0.04 4.62
N ASN A 139 1.42 0.50 5.79
CA ASN A 139 2.78 0.46 6.32
C ASN A 139 3.83 1.04 5.35
N TRP A 140 3.46 2.06 4.61
CA TRP A 140 4.39 2.77 3.75
C TRP A 140 5.36 3.62 4.58
N THR A 141 6.59 3.77 4.12
CA THR A 141 7.60 4.64 4.75
C THR A 141 7.36 6.11 4.45
N MET A 142 6.80 6.41 3.27
CA MET A 142 6.43 7.75 2.81
C MET A 142 5.08 7.70 2.12
N GLY A 143 4.22 8.69 2.38
CA GLY A 143 3.00 8.88 1.61
C GLY A 143 3.25 9.61 0.28
N PRO A 144 2.22 9.72 -0.58
CA PRO A 144 2.36 10.31 -1.92
C PRO A 144 2.91 11.74 -1.93
N PHE A 145 2.49 12.58 -1.01
CA PHE A 145 2.93 13.98 -0.97
C PHE A 145 4.29 14.14 -0.30
N GLU A 146 4.66 13.24 0.62
CA GLU A 146 6.04 13.13 1.10
C GLU A 146 6.98 12.70 -0.02
N MET A 147 6.56 11.79 -0.91
CA MET A 147 7.31 11.41 -2.11
C MET A 147 7.48 12.61 -3.04
N LEU A 148 6.42 13.42 -3.25
CA LEU A 148 6.49 14.63 -4.05
C LEU A 148 7.49 15.65 -3.47
N LYS A 149 7.49 15.83 -2.14
CA LYS A 149 8.47 16.67 -1.43
C LYS A 149 9.91 16.18 -1.65
N GLU A 150 10.14 14.86 -1.50
CA GLU A 150 11.47 14.26 -1.66
C GLU A 150 11.98 14.38 -3.11
N ILE A 151 11.11 14.20 -4.09
CA ILE A 151 11.41 14.42 -5.51
C ILE A 151 11.77 15.88 -5.76
N GLY A 152 11.10 16.80 -5.10
CA GLY A 152 11.13 18.24 -5.34
C GLY A 152 10.10 18.68 -6.38
N VAL A 153 9.38 19.75 -6.07
CA VAL A 153 8.27 20.26 -6.90
C VAL A 153 8.74 20.57 -8.32
N LYS A 154 9.84 21.29 -8.46
CA LYS A 154 10.42 21.62 -9.76
C LYS A 154 10.74 20.37 -10.58
N ASN A 155 11.48 19.42 -9.99
CA ASN A 155 11.89 18.19 -10.70
C ASN A 155 10.67 17.33 -11.09
N PHE A 156 9.63 17.33 -10.29
CA PHE A 156 8.39 16.64 -10.61
C PHE A 156 7.68 17.25 -11.82
N PHE A 157 7.51 18.59 -11.85
CA PHE A 157 6.83 19.28 -12.95
C PHE A 157 7.65 19.33 -14.26
N GLU A 158 8.96 19.16 -14.21
CA GLU A 158 9.78 18.97 -15.41
C GLU A 158 9.54 17.64 -16.13
N LYS A 159 8.91 16.67 -15.46
CA LYS A 159 8.74 15.29 -15.97
C LYS A 159 7.30 14.83 -16.09
N ILE A 160 6.36 15.46 -15.39
CA ILE A 160 4.95 15.04 -15.40
C ILE A 160 4.21 15.71 -16.53
N ASP A 161 3.37 14.94 -17.23
CA ASP A 161 2.48 15.43 -18.28
C ASP A 161 1.02 15.38 -17.85
N ASN A 162 0.16 16.18 -18.49
CA ASN A 162 -1.29 16.14 -18.39
C ASN A 162 -1.81 16.25 -16.94
N PHE A 163 -1.32 17.25 -16.20
CA PHE A 163 -1.74 17.51 -14.81
C PHE A 163 -2.66 18.72 -14.67
N GLU A 164 -2.95 19.44 -15.75
CA GLU A 164 -3.66 20.73 -15.73
C GLU A 164 -5.09 20.63 -15.18
N ASN A 165 -5.73 19.49 -15.39
CA ASN A 165 -7.06 19.19 -14.86
C ASN A 165 -7.03 18.76 -13.38
N ASN A 166 -5.85 18.50 -12.81
CA ASN A 166 -5.70 18.19 -11.40
C ASN A 166 -5.53 19.50 -10.62
N LYS A 167 -6.57 19.89 -9.87
CA LYS A 167 -6.61 21.18 -9.18
C LYS A 167 -5.39 21.38 -8.28
N PHE A 168 -5.07 20.41 -7.43
CA PHE A 168 -3.95 20.52 -6.49
C PHE A 168 -2.61 20.72 -7.23
N LEU A 169 -2.33 19.86 -8.22
CA LEU A 169 -1.07 19.97 -8.98
C LEU A 169 -1.00 21.27 -9.79
N ASN A 170 -2.11 21.70 -10.39
CA ASN A 170 -2.16 22.94 -11.14
C ASN A 170 -1.89 24.16 -10.25
N ASP A 171 -2.50 24.22 -9.05
CA ASP A 171 -2.26 25.29 -8.09
C ASP A 171 -0.82 25.27 -7.57
N LEU A 172 -0.27 24.08 -7.28
CA LEU A 172 1.12 23.91 -6.85
C LEU A 172 2.11 24.33 -7.94
N SER A 173 1.89 23.99 -9.20
CA SER A 173 2.74 24.35 -10.32
C SER A 173 2.83 25.87 -10.51
N LYS A 174 1.70 26.57 -10.33
CA LYS A 174 1.63 28.04 -10.43
C LYS A 174 2.31 28.74 -9.26
N SER A 175 2.13 28.21 -8.06
CA SER A 175 2.74 28.78 -6.84
C SER A 175 4.25 28.58 -6.79
N LYS A 176 4.79 27.56 -7.46
CA LYS A 176 6.20 27.12 -7.43
C LYS A 176 6.72 26.95 -5.99
N ASN A 177 5.83 26.58 -5.06
CA ASN A 177 6.18 26.47 -3.65
C ASN A 177 6.90 25.13 -3.38
N GLU A 178 8.23 25.14 -3.33
CA GLU A 178 9.05 23.97 -2.99
C GLU A 178 8.81 23.49 -1.53
N ASN A 179 8.34 24.36 -0.66
CA ASN A 179 8.08 24.05 0.74
C ASN A 179 6.59 23.82 1.03
N PHE A 180 5.78 23.41 0.04
CA PHE A 180 4.34 23.24 0.17
C PHE A 180 3.95 22.27 1.30
N TYR A 181 4.79 21.29 1.59
CA TYR A 181 4.53 20.26 2.58
C TYR A 181 4.71 20.77 4.02
N GLY A 182 5.58 21.77 4.23
CA GLY A 182 5.95 22.25 5.58
C GLY A 182 6.63 21.14 6.42
N GLU A 183 6.52 21.31 7.75
CA GLU A 183 6.93 20.27 8.69
C GLU A 183 5.79 19.26 8.90
N ARG A 184 6.16 17.99 9.04
CA ARG A 184 5.19 16.94 9.34
C ARG A 184 4.57 17.19 10.70
N GLN A 185 3.29 17.46 10.74
CA GLN A 185 2.52 17.43 11.98
C GLN A 185 2.36 15.97 12.40
N LEU A 186 3.13 15.57 13.39
CA LEU A 186 2.86 14.31 14.08
C LEU A 186 1.57 14.51 14.89
N TYR A 187 0.65 13.58 14.80
CA TYR A 187 -0.50 13.54 15.71
C TYR A 187 0.00 13.17 17.11
N THR A 188 0.62 14.17 17.80
CA THR A 188 1.19 14.00 19.15
C THR A 188 0.11 13.80 20.20
N ASP A 189 -1.11 14.21 19.89
CA ASP A 189 -2.24 14.21 20.82
C ASP A 189 -3.10 12.92 20.75
N ILE A 190 -2.78 11.98 19.84
CA ILE A 190 -3.45 10.69 19.81
C ILE A 190 -3.06 9.90 21.05
N GLU A 191 -4.06 9.58 21.89
CA GLU A 191 -3.92 8.64 22.98
C GLU A 191 -3.81 7.22 22.41
N THR A 192 -2.60 6.72 22.31
CA THR A 192 -2.34 5.32 21.92
C THR A 192 -2.48 4.39 23.13
N LEU A 193 -2.75 3.09 22.88
CA LEU A 193 -2.80 2.10 23.93
C LEU A 193 -1.52 2.10 24.80
N GLY A 194 -0.36 2.30 24.19
CA GLY A 194 0.90 2.42 24.92
C GLY A 194 0.98 3.61 25.90
N LYS A 195 0.29 4.72 25.58
CA LYS A 195 0.18 5.89 26.49
C LYS A 195 -0.91 5.69 27.56
N ILE A 196 -1.94 4.91 27.27
CA ILE A 196 -3.08 4.68 28.15
C ILE A 196 -2.79 3.58 29.17
N LYS A 197 -2.21 2.45 28.76
CA LYS A 197 -1.96 1.29 29.63
C LYS A 197 -1.25 1.61 30.95
N PRO A 198 -0.19 2.44 30.98
CA PRO A 198 0.47 2.81 32.23
C PRO A 198 -0.42 3.58 33.22
N LYS A 199 -1.50 4.20 32.73
CA LYS A 199 -2.45 5.01 33.51
C LYS A 199 -3.76 4.27 33.80
N ALA A 200 -3.97 3.11 33.16
CA ALA A 200 -5.19 2.31 33.29
C ALA A 200 -5.06 1.25 34.39
N ILE A 201 -6.17 0.85 34.93
CA ILE A 201 -6.24 -0.23 35.93
C ILE A 201 -6.56 -1.53 35.20
N LYS A 202 -5.66 -2.51 35.26
CA LYS A 202 -5.95 -3.85 34.72
C LYS A 202 -7.01 -4.50 35.61
N ILE A 203 -8.14 -4.89 35.02
CA ILE A 203 -9.28 -5.47 35.75
C ILE A 203 -9.48 -6.96 35.46
N ASP A 204 -9.05 -7.45 34.31
CA ASP A 204 -9.14 -8.87 33.96
C ASP A 204 -8.04 -9.26 32.96
N LYS A 205 -7.75 -10.57 32.94
CA LYS A 205 -6.83 -11.21 31.98
C LYS A 205 -7.17 -12.68 31.81
N ASN A 206 -7.21 -13.13 30.54
CA ASN A 206 -7.23 -14.56 30.22
C ASN A 206 -6.13 -14.87 29.18
N ASN A 207 -6.21 -16.02 28.49
CA ASN A 207 -5.18 -16.44 27.53
C ASN A 207 -5.15 -15.59 26.24
N SER A 208 -6.26 -14.91 25.93
CA SER A 208 -6.49 -14.25 24.64
C SER A 208 -6.75 -12.76 24.73
N ALA A 209 -6.96 -12.22 25.91
CA ALA A 209 -7.23 -10.80 26.12
C ALA A 209 -6.82 -10.29 27.49
N GLU A 210 -6.55 -9.00 27.56
CA GLU A 210 -6.39 -8.22 28.79
C GLU A 210 -7.41 -7.07 28.79
N THR A 211 -8.11 -6.89 29.91
CA THR A 211 -9.10 -5.82 30.08
C THR A 211 -8.60 -4.76 31.04
N TYR A 212 -8.72 -3.50 30.66
CA TYR A 212 -8.28 -2.36 31.43
C TYR A 212 -9.44 -1.38 31.62
N ARG A 213 -9.49 -0.72 32.78
CA ARG A 213 -10.35 0.43 33.01
C ARG A 213 -9.54 1.72 32.89
N PHE A 214 -10.02 2.63 32.07
CA PHE A 214 -9.43 3.95 31.93
C PHE A 214 -10.53 5.01 31.84
N LYS A 215 -10.56 5.93 32.81
CA LYS A 215 -11.65 6.91 32.95
C LYS A 215 -13.01 6.20 32.96
N ASP A 216 -13.92 6.56 32.07
CA ASP A 216 -15.31 6.10 32.02
C ASP A 216 -15.53 4.91 31.05
N PHE A 217 -14.45 4.29 30.55
CA PHE A 217 -14.55 3.20 29.60
C PHE A 217 -13.60 2.04 29.91
N ASN A 218 -13.95 0.87 29.39
CA ASN A 218 -13.11 -0.30 29.43
C ASN A 218 -12.42 -0.51 28.09
N ILE A 219 -11.19 -1.00 28.11
CA ILE A 219 -10.37 -1.34 26.95
C ILE A 219 -10.12 -2.83 27.00
N VAL A 220 -10.52 -3.55 25.96
CA VAL A 220 -10.19 -4.96 25.77
C VAL A 220 -9.08 -5.05 24.73
N GLU A 221 -7.90 -5.44 25.14
CA GLU A 221 -6.75 -5.67 24.25
C GLU A 221 -6.67 -7.17 23.94
N PHE A 222 -6.80 -7.53 22.68
CA PHE A 222 -6.57 -8.90 22.24
C PHE A 222 -5.07 -9.19 22.15
N THR A 223 -4.64 -10.30 22.78
CA THR A 223 -3.23 -10.68 22.89
C THR A 223 -2.89 -11.96 22.14
N THR A 224 -3.85 -12.51 21.38
CA THR A 224 -3.64 -13.66 20.51
C THR A 224 -2.72 -13.33 19.35
N LYS A 225 -2.11 -14.36 18.76
CA LYS A 225 -1.32 -14.19 17.54
C LYS A 225 -2.19 -13.61 16.42
N ALA A 226 -1.72 -12.49 15.82
CA ALA A 226 -2.43 -11.75 14.76
C ALA A 226 -3.84 -11.25 15.20
N ASN A 227 -4.07 -11.04 16.50
CA ASN A 227 -5.33 -10.59 17.06
C ASN A 227 -6.53 -11.45 16.63
N THR A 228 -6.31 -12.75 16.45
CA THR A 228 -7.39 -13.69 16.09
C THR A 228 -8.42 -13.77 17.21
N LEU A 229 -9.70 -13.77 16.82
CA LEU A 229 -10.79 -13.91 17.75
C LEU A 229 -11.00 -15.40 18.09
N ASP A 230 -11.15 -15.68 19.38
CA ASP A 230 -11.48 -16.99 19.93
C ASP A 230 -12.50 -16.84 21.08
N TYR A 231 -12.84 -17.95 21.72
CA TYR A 231 -13.81 -17.94 22.81
C TYR A 231 -13.39 -17.01 23.95
N ASP A 232 -12.12 -17.06 24.38
CA ASP A 232 -11.62 -16.29 25.50
C ASP A 232 -11.59 -14.78 25.19
N SER A 233 -11.22 -14.40 23.98
CA SER A 233 -11.25 -12.99 23.54
C SER A 233 -12.68 -12.43 23.47
N MET A 234 -13.63 -13.25 22.98
CA MET A 234 -15.05 -12.87 22.91
C MET A 234 -15.71 -12.85 24.30
N ASP A 235 -15.31 -13.73 25.21
CA ASP A 235 -15.78 -13.73 26.60
C ASP A 235 -15.31 -12.46 27.34
N SER A 236 -14.04 -12.07 27.15
CA SER A 236 -13.52 -10.80 27.68
C SER A 236 -14.30 -9.59 27.17
N LEU A 237 -14.60 -9.56 25.86
CA LEU A 237 -15.38 -8.48 25.27
C LEU A 237 -16.80 -8.41 25.85
N LYS A 238 -17.41 -9.57 26.12
CA LYS A 238 -18.76 -9.66 26.68
C LYS A 238 -18.83 -9.21 28.14
N LYS A 239 -17.74 -9.41 28.89
CA LYS A 239 -17.65 -9.04 30.32
C LYS A 239 -17.25 -7.57 30.52
N ALA A 240 -16.62 -6.93 29.52
CA ALA A 240 -16.18 -5.55 29.61
C ALA A 240 -17.30 -4.53 29.49
#